data_d4f513905ecd75b5749e88353df2d81f
#
_entry.id   d4f513905ecd75b5749e88353df2d81f
#
_cell.length_a   1.000
_cell.length_b   1.000
_cell.length_c   1.000
_cell.angle_alpha   90.00
_cell.angle_beta   90.00
_cell.angle_gamma   90.00
#
_symmetry.space_group_name_H-M   'P 1'
#
loop_
_entity.id
_entity.type
_entity.pdbx_description
1 polymer ?
#
loop_
_entity_poly.entity_id
_entity_poly.type
_entity_poly.pdbx_seq_one_letter_code
_entity_poly.pdbx_strand_id
1 'polypeptide(L)'
;MSLRTKFFAMTYDRQIAGAEKAGLRAFRERLLAGASGDVIEIGGGTGLNLSCYGPAVRSLTITEPQPPMLRRLERAVHEHRPDAKVLRAPAEDLPFEDDSFDVAVSTLVLCGVDDQPRALRELRRVLRPGGRLLFIEHLRSGDPATARLQDRLNWLNRLVVCCDCNRPTLDSIRAAGFTVTQVEHIELPKAPPFVRPAILGSATVPAAAPRAPQDGARPTAAPPPAARPAG
;
A
#
# COMPACT_ATOMS: atom_id res chain seq x y z
N MET A 1 -2.21 17.96 17.79
CA MET A 1 -2.65 16.54 17.80
C MET A 1 -4.00 16.45 18.50
N SER A 2 -5.04 15.93 17.82
CA SER A 2 -6.41 15.85 18.34
C SER A 2 -6.52 14.84 19.49
N LEU A 3 -7.34 15.18 20.52
CA LEU A 3 -7.70 14.25 21.60
C LEU A 3 -8.31 12.93 21.04
N ARG A 4 -9.03 13.06 19.93
CA ARG A 4 -9.64 11.94 19.18
C ARG A 4 -8.61 10.93 18.69
N THR A 5 -7.50 11.38 18.12
CA THR A 5 -6.43 10.51 17.64
C THR A 5 -5.75 9.74 18.77
N LYS A 6 -5.57 10.37 19.93
CA LYS A 6 -5.05 9.68 21.11
C LYS A 6 -6.00 8.58 21.60
N PHE A 7 -7.29 8.92 21.71
CA PHE A 7 -8.31 7.98 22.16
C PHE A 7 -8.46 6.79 21.20
N PHE A 8 -8.49 7.06 19.88
CA PHE A 8 -8.51 6.02 18.86
C PHE A 8 -7.32 5.07 19.00
N ALA A 9 -6.09 5.60 19.09
CA ALA A 9 -4.91 4.78 19.27
C ALA A 9 -4.93 3.92 20.55
N MET A 10 -5.53 4.43 21.64
CA MET A 10 -5.64 3.68 22.91
C MET A 10 -6.64 2.53 22.84
N THR A 11 -7.70 2.67 22.06
CA THR A 11 -8.81 1.71 22.00
C THR A 11 -8.76 0.80 20.77
N TYR A 12 -7.91 1.11 19.79
CA TYR A 12 -7.85 0.45 18.48
C TYR A 12 -7.74 -1.08 18.59
N ASP A 13 -6.77 -1.60 19.33
CA ASP A 13 -6.57 -3.05 19.43
C ASP A 13 -7.78 -3.75 20.05
N ARG A 14 -8.44 -3.12 21.03
CA ARG A 14 -9.67 -3.66 21.63
C ARG A 14 -10.82 -3.67 20.63
N GLN A 15 -10.94 -2.61 19.84
CA GLN A 15 -11.99 -2.51 18.81
C GLN A 15 -11.81 -3.54 17.70
N ILE A 16 -10.56 -3.76 17.24
CA ILE A 16 -10.28 -4.68 16.13
C ILE A 16 -10.11 -6.14 16.59
N ALA A 17 -9.82 -6.39 17.86
CA ALA A 17 -9.55 -7.75 18.39
C ALA A 17 -10.66 -8.77 18.07
N GLY A 18 -11.92 -8.33 18.10
CA GLY A 18 -13.05 -9.18 17.72
C GLY A 18 -13.05 -9.57 16.25
N ALA A 19 -12.70 -8.63 15.37
CA ALA A 19 -12.58 -8.85 13.93
C ALA A 19 -11.37 -9.75 13.60
N GLU A 20 -10.23 -9.50 14.24
CA GLU A 20 -9.01 -10.32 14.08
C GLU A 20 -9.30 -11.79 14.40
N LYS A 21 -9.92 -12.05 15.55
CA LYS A 21 -10.30 -13.42 15.98
C LYS A 21 -11.37 -14.06 15.09
N ALA A 22 -12.23 -13.26 14.48
CA ALA A 22 -13.33 -13.74 13.65
C ALA A 22 -12.94 -13.95 12.16
N GLY A 23 -11.65 -13.77 11.79
CA GLY A 23 -11.14 -14.09 10.46
C GLY A 23 -10.27 -13.02 9.79
N LEU A 24 -10.23 -11.75 10.28
CA LEU A 24 -9.38 -10.73 9.67
C LEU A 24 -7.90 -11.11 9.74
N ARG A 25 -7.47 -11.77 10.81
CA ARG A 25 -6.13 -12.31 10.96
C ARG A 25 -5.79 -13.29 9.83
N ALA A 26 -6.69 -14.21 9.50
CA ALA A 26 -6.49 -15.18 8.42
C ALA A 26 -6.38 -14.49 7.05
N PHE A 27 -7.11 -13.39 6.83
CA PHE A 27 -6.95 -12.58 5.63
C PHE A 27 -5.57 -11.94 5.54
N ARG A 28 -5.03 -11.38 6.65
CA ARG A 28 -3.67 -10.84 6.70
C ARG A 28 -2.62 -11.91 6.40
N GLU A 29 -2.70 -13.07 7.04
CA GLU A 29 -1.78 -14.19 6.84
C GLU A 29 -1.78 -14.67 5.38
N ARG A 30 -2.97 -14.81 4.77
CA ARG A 30 -3.11 -15.20 3.37
C ARG A 30 -2.53 -14.15 2.42
N LEU A 31 -2.79 -12.86 2.65
CA LEU A 31 -2.27 -11.78 1.84
C LEU A 31 -0.75 -11.72 1.92
N LEU A 32 -0.21 -11.72 3.13
CA LEU A 32 1.21 -11.46 3.40
C LEU A 32 2.10 -12.69 3.16
N ALA A 33 1.53 -13.88 3.01
CA ALA A 33 2.25 -15.06 2.51
C ALA A 33 2.88 -14.81 1.12
N GLY A 34 2.31 -13.89 0.34
CA GLY A 34 2.87 -13.47 -0.96
C GLY A 34 3.96 -12.39 -0.87
N ALA A 35 4.24 -11.83 0.31
CA ALA A 35 5.24 -10.78 0.44
C ALA A 35 6.67 -11.34 0.34
N SER A 36 7.54 -10.69 -0.41
CA SER A 36 8.93 -11.11 -0.61
C SER A 36 9.83 -9.94 -1.02
N GLY A 37 11.14 -10.08 -0.82
CA GLY A 37 12.12 -9.05 -1.17
C GLY A 37 12.10 -7.87 -0.21
N ASP A 38 12.31 -6.66 -0.73
CA ASP A 38 12.25 -5.42 0.03
C ASP A 38 10.80 -4.95 0.12
N VAL A 39 10.25 -4.92 1.33
CA VAL A 39 8.84 -4.65 1.60
C VAL A 39 8.65 -3.32 2.30
N ILE A 40 7.70 -2.50 1.82
CA ILE A 40 7.19 -1.35 2.54
C ILE A 40 5.74 -1.59 2.96
N GLU A 41 5.43 -1.36 4.24
CA GLU A 41 4.07 -1.29 4.76
C GLU A 41 3.74 0.15 5.10
N ILE A 42 2.63 0.67 4.55
CA ILE A 42 2.11 1.98 4.93
C ILE A 42 1.09 1.83 6.06
N GLY A 43 1.04 2.81 6.97
CA GLY A 43 0.07 2.85 8.07
C GLY A 43 0.11 1.61 8.96
N GLY A 44 1.29 1.22 9.45
CA GLY A 44 1.50 0.00 10.26
C GLY A 44 0.69 -0.08 11.56
N GLY A 45 0.11 1.05 12.00
CA GLY A 45 -0.79 1.12 13.16
C GLY A 45 -0.15 0.63 14.45
N THR A 46 -0.59 -0.50 14.95
CA THR A 46 -0.04 -1.13 16.17
C THR A 46 0.81 -2.38 15.87
N GLY A 47 1.07 -2.67 14.58
CA GLY A 47 1.94 -3.79 14.18
C GLY A 47 1.23 -5.14 14.01
N LEU A 48 -0.08 -5.14 13.73
CA LEU A 48 -0.86 -6.39 13.60
C LEU A 48 -0.38 -7.31 12.47
N ASN A 49 0.35 -6.78 11.48
CA ASN A 49 0.91 -7.54 10.37
C ASN A 49 2.26 -8.20 10.68
N LEU A 50 2.98 -7.76 11.71
CA LEU A 50 4.38 -8.14 11.96
C LEU A 50 4.61 -9.65 11.95
N SER A 51 3.73 -10.41 12.58
CA SER A 51 3.81 -11.88 12.68
C SER A 51 3.30 -12.62 11.44
N CYS A 52 2.78 -11.90 10.44
CA CYS A 52 2.30 -12.48 9.18
C CYS A 52 3.36 -12.50 8.07
N TYR A 53 4.46 -11.76 8.25
CA TYR A 53 5.53 -11.73 7.26
C TYR A 53 6.42 -12.99 7.37
N GLY A 54 6.57 -13.69 6.25
CA GLY A 54 7.39 -14.89 6.13
C GLY A 54 8.88 -14.61 5.89
N PRO A 55 9.70 -15.65 5.81
CA PRO A 55 11.16 -15.56 5.61
C PRO A 55 11.56 -15.08 4.20
N ALA A 56 10.65 -15.03 3.24
CA ALA A 56 10.90 -14.47 1.92
C ALA A 56 11.04 -12.93 1.92
N VAL A 57 10.66 -12.26 2.99
CA VAL A 57 10.86 -10.81 3.20
C VAL A 57 12.31 -10.58 3.61
N ARG A 58 13.08 -9.94 2.72
CA ARG A 58 14.51 -9.62 2.94
C ARG A 58 14.68 -8.42 3.87
N SER A 59 13.90 -7.37 3.64
CA SER A 59 13.84 -6.19 4.49
C SER A 59 12.40 -5.73 4.65
N LEU A 60 12.05 -5.23 5.83
CA LEU A 60 10.73 -4.68 6.13
C LEU A 60 10.88 -3.24 6.61
N THR A 61 10.22 -2.33 5.91
CA THR A 61 10.11 -0.91 6.30
C THR A 61 8.64 -0.59 6.53
N ILE A 62 8.31 0.03 7.67
CA ILE A 62 6.93 0.32 8.05
C ILE A 62 6.80 1.81 8.31
N THR A 63 5.80 2.45 7.72
CA THR A 63 5.50 3.86 7.97
C THR A 63 4.22 4.01 8.77
N GLU A 64 4.20 5.00 9.69
CA GLU A 64 3.02 5.34 10.48
C GLU A 64 3.02 6.85 10.79
N PRO A 65 2.06 7.63 10.30
CA PRO A 65 2.05 9.09 10.50
C PRO A 65 1.65 9.51 11.92
N GLN A 66 0.85 8.71 12.62
CA GLN A 66 0.24 9.09 13.89
C GLN A 66 1.15 8.77 15.10
N PRO A 67 1.68 9.77 15.82
CA PRO A 67 2.64 9.51 16.90
C PRO A 67 2.19 8.53 18.00
N PRO A 68 0.88 8.47 18.40
CA PRO A 68 0.45 7.48 19.37
C PRO A 68 0.48 6.04 18.84
N MET A 69 0.17 5.84 17.56
CA MET A 69 0.28 4.54 16.88
C MET A 69 1.75 4.17 16.68
N LEU A 70 2.55 5.11 16.17
CA LEU A 70 3.98 4.93 15.94
C LEU A 70 4.70 4.38 17.18
N ARG A 71 4.48 4.97 18.36
CA ARG A 71 5.09 4.47 19.61
C ARG A 71 4.69 3.04 19.98
N ARG A 72 3.48 2.60 19.58
CA ARG A 72 3.03 1.22 19.81
C ARG A 72 3.67 0.29 18.77
N LEU A 73 3.73 0.73 17.53
CA LEU A 73 4.41 0.02 16.46
C LEU A 73 5.89 -0.20 16.78
N GLU A 74 6.61 0.84 17.21
CA GLU A 74 8.03 0.73 17.61
C GLU A 74 8.25 -0.31 18.70
N ARG A 75 7.38 -0.37 19.71
CA ARG A 75 7.44 -1.41 20.75
C ARG A 75 7.17 -2.80 20.19
N ALA A 76 6.13 -2.95 19.38
CA ALA A 76 5.79 -4.23 18.77
C ALA A 76 6.91 -4.73 17.83
N VAL A 77 7.53 -3.84 17.08
CA VAL A 77 8.69 -4.15 16.22
C VAL A 77 9.88 -4.59 17.07
N HIS A 78 10.21 -3.86 18.15
CA HIS A 78 11.29 -4.26 19.05
C HIS A 78 11.10 -5.67 19.65
N GLU A 79 9.85 -6.03 19.94
CA GLU A 79 9.50 -7.34 20.55
C GLU A 79 9.44 -8.49 19.53
N HIS A 80 8.95 -8.22 18.31
CA HIS A 80 8.57 -9.29 17.37
C HIS A 80 9.36 -9.30 16.06
N ARG A 81 9.91 -8.15 15.65
CA ARG A 81 10.61 -7.97 14.35
C ARG A 81 11.69 -6.89 14.46
N PRO A 82 12.72 -7.05 15.32
CA PRO A 82 13.71 -6.00 15.60
C PRO A 82 14.58 -5.62 14.39
N ASP A 83 14.53 -6.42 13.32
CA ASP A 83 15.15 -6.15 12.02
C ASP A 83 14.34 -5.18 11.14
N ALA A 84 13.07 -4.93 11.44
CA ALA A 84 12.24 -4.02 10.67
C ALA A 84 12.54 -2.54 11.00
N LYS A 85 12.50 -1.70 9.95
CA LYS A 85 12.67 -0.25 10.09
C LYS A 85 11.32 0.41 10.26
N VAL A 86 11.21 1.34 11.21
CA VAL A 86 10.01 2.12 11.46
C VAL A 86 10.29 3.59 11.21
N LEU A 87 9.43 4.25 10.41
CA LEU A 87 9.54 5.68 10.12
C LEU A 87 8.21 6.38 10.31
N ARG A 88 8.28 7.63 10.75
CA ARG A 88 7.10 8.50 10.77
C ARG A 88 6.94 9.17 9.41
N ALA A 89 6.03 8.67 8.59
CA ALA A 89 5.70 9.27 7.30
C ALA A 89 4.24 9.02 6.94
N PRO A 90 3.53 9.98 6.32
CA PRO A 90 2.23 9.75 5.71
C PRO A 90 2.40 8.98 4.39
N ALA A 91 1.36 8.25 3.98
CA ALA A 91 1.38 7.50 2.73
C ALA A 91 1.44 8.41 1.49
N GLU A 92 1.02 9.66 1.64
CA GLU A 92 1.00 10.70 0.60
C GLU A 92 2.36 11.34 0.32
N ASP A 93 3.38 11.05 1.16
CA ASP A 93 4.72 11.65 1.06
C ASP A 93 5.75 10.69 1.69
N LEU A 94 6.19 9.72 0.89
CA LEU A 94 7.10 8.67 1.33
C LEU A 94 8.55 9.09 1.14
N PRO A 95 9.38 9.12 2.23
CA PRO A 95 10.77 9.61 2.18
C PRO A 95 11.73 8.55 1.61
N PHE A 96 11.39 7.99 0.46
CA PHE A 96 12.19 6.98 -0.22
C PHE A 96 12.38 7.37 -1.68
N GLU A 97 13.45 6.91 -2.27
CA GLU A 97 13.72 7.05 -3.70
C GLU A 97 12.76 6.21 -4.54
N ASP A 98 12.65 6.55 -5.82
CA ASP A 98 11.89 5.74 -6.79
C ASP A 98 12.47 4.32 -6.84
N ASP A 99 11.63 3.34 -7.19
CA ASP A 99 12.04 1.95 -7.44
C ASP A 99 12.79 1.29 -6.26
N SER A 100 12.47 1.65 -5.01
CA SER A 100 13.16 1.18 -3.81
C SER A 100 12.67 -0.17 -3.30
N PHE A 101 11.41 -0.55 -3.58
CA PHE A 101 10.76 -1.71 -2.99
C PHE A 101 10.23 -2.71 -4.02
N ASP A 102 10.21 -4.00 -3.64
CA ASP A 102 9.62 -5.07 -4.45
C ASP A 102 8.12 -5.23 -4.17
N VAL A 103 7.71 -4.96 -2.91
CA VAL A 103 6.32 -5.10 -2.47
C VAL A 103 5.93 -3.92 -1.58
N ALA A 104 4.75 -3.36 -1.84
CA ALA A 104 4.06 -2.46 -0.93
C ALA A 104 2.84 -3.14 -0.31
N VAL A 105 2.57 -2.85 0.95
CA VAL A 105 1.45 -3.43 1.70
C VAL A 105 0.57 -2.31 2.25
N SER A 106 -0.74 -2.45 2.04
CA SER A 106 -1.77 -1.57 2.60
C SER A 106 -2.92 -2.39 3.18
N THR A 107 -3.12 -2.30 4.49
CA THR A 107 -4.19 -3.04 5.16
C THR A 107 -5.05 -2.11 5.99
N LEU A 108 -6.21 -1.73 5.45
CA LEU A 108 -7.18 -0.79 6.03
C LEU A 108 -6.58 0.62 6.23
N VAL A 109 -5.76 1.08 5.28
CA VAL A 109 -5.06 2.37 5.30
C VAL A 109 -5.55 3.31 4.21
N LEU A 110 -5.65 2.85 2.95
CA LEU A 110 -6.07 3.69 1.82
C LEU A 110 -7.49 4.26 1.99
N CYS A 111 -8.32 3.63 2.81
CA CYS A 111 -9.62 4.17 3.20
C CYS A 111 -9.51 5.33 4.21
N GLY A 112 -8.39 5.47 4.92
CA GLY A 112 -8.17 6.46 5.99
C GLY A 112 -7.24 7.63 5.62
N VAL A 113 -6.49 7.54 4.52
CA VAL A 113 -5.60 8.62 4.05
C VAL A 113 -6.37 9.85 3.61
N ASP A 114 -5.77 11.03 3.71
CA ASP A 114 -6.43 12.28 3.33
C ASP A 114 -6.54 12.40 1.80
N ASP A 115 -5.49 12.07 1.06
CA ASP A 115 -5.43 12.07 -0.42
C ASP A 115 -5.08 10.67 -0.96
N GLN A 116 -6.10 9.84 -1.18
CA GLN A 116 -5.89 8.47 -1.68
C GLN A 116 -5.20 8.41 -3.05
N PRO A 117 -5.54 9.26 -4.05
CA PRO A 117 -4.81 9.31 -5.31
C PRO A 117 -3.33 9.64 -5.13
N ARG A 118 -2.97 10.54 -4.23
CA ARG A 118 -1.57 10.89 -3.94
C ARG A 118 -0.84 9.74 -3.26
N ALA A 119 -1.44 9.10 -2.27
CA ALA A 119 -0.88 7.92 -1.62
C ALA A 119 -0.61 6.78 -2.61
N LEU A 120 -1.55 6.53 -3.53
CA LEU A 120 -1.37 5.52 -4.57
C LEU A 120 -0.27 5.88 -5.58
N ARG A 121 -0.10 7.16 -5.93
CA ARG A 121 1.03 7.62 -6.78
C ARG A 121 2.37 7.43 -6.07
N GLU A 122 2.46 7.73 -4.78
CA GLU A 122 3.66 7.50 -3.97
C GLU A 122 4.00 6.00 -3.87
N LEU A 123 3.01 5.15 -3.59
CA LEU A 123 3.20 3.70 -3.61
C LEU A 123 3.72 3.20 -4.97
N ARG A 124 3.16 3.73 -6.07
CA ARG A 124 3.62 3.36 -7.41
C ARG A 124 5.04 3.86 -7.67
N ARG A 125 5.40 5.06 -7.20
CA ARG A 125 6.73 5.66 -7.37
C ARG A 125 7.82 4.86 -6.67
N VAL A 126 7.57 4.45 -5.43
CA VAL A 126 8.56 3.71 -4.63
C VAL A 126 8.66 2.22 -4.99
N LEU A 127 7.69 1.68 -5.73
CA LEU A 127 7.73 0.31 -6.21
C LEU A 127 8.53 0.21 -7.51
N ARG A 128 9.39 -0.80 -7.58
CA ARG A 128 10.13 -1.16 -8.80
C ARG A 128 9.17 -1.52 -9.94
N PRO A 129 9.57 -1.35 -11.20
CA PRO A 129 8.85 -1.93 -12.34
C PRO A 129 8.62 -3.44 -12.11
N GLY A 130 7.37 -3.89 -12.25
CA GLY A 130 6.95 -5.26 -11.88
C GLY A 130 6.72 -5.47 -10.38
N GLY A 131 6.98 -4.48 -9.53
CA GLY A 131 6.69 -4.52 -8.11
C GLY A 131 5.19 -4.61 -7.82
N ARG A 132 4.84 -5.09 -6.63
CA ARG A 132 3.46 -5.45 -6.29
C ARG A 132 2.91 -4.63 -5.13
N LEU A 133 1.66 -4.22 -5.25
CA LEU A 133 0.84 -3.72 -4.15
C LEU A 133 -0.05 -4.85 -3.63
N LEU A 134 0.07 -5.22 -2.37
CA LEU A 134 -0.80 -6.14 -1.64
C LEU A 134 -1.75 -5.34 -0.78
N PHE A 135 -3.05 -5.65 -0.82
CA PHE A 135 -4.03 -4.82 -0.12
C PHE A 135 -5.19 -5.60 0.50
N ILE A 136 -5.64 -5.12 1.66
CA ILE A 136 -6.96 -5.36 2.24
C ILE A 136 -7.56 -3.99 2.52
N GLU A 137 -8.64 -3.61 1.82
CA GLU A 137 -9.18 -2.25 1.93
C GLU A 137 -10.70 -2.23 1.89
N HIS A 138 -11.30 -1.26 2.57
CA HIS A 138 -12.71 -0.97 2.40
C HIS A 138 -13.03 -0.58 0.97
N LEU A 139 -14.22 -0.97 0.53
CA LEU A 139 -14.72 -0.70 -0.80
C LEU A 139 -16.15 -0.16 -0.74
N ARG A 140 -16.45 0.81 -1.60
CA ARG A 140 -17.83 1.16 -1.91
C ARG A 140 -18.56 -0.07 -2.46
N SER A 141 -19.68 -0.44 -1.85
CA SER A 141 -20.47 -1.61 -2.26
C SER A 141 -21.00 -1.48 -3.67
N GLY A 142 -20.99 -2.58 -4.42
CA GLY A 142 -21.69 -2.69 -5.70
C GLY A 142 -23.22 -2.79 -5.55
N ASP A 143 -23.71 -3.17 -4.35
CA ASP A 143 -25.15 -3.14 -4.06
C ASP A 143 -25.63 -1.71 -3.81
N PRO A 144 -26.62 -1.19 -4.61
CA PRO A 144 -27.07 0.19 -4.50
C PRO A 144 -27.67 0.57 -3.14
N ALA A 145 -28.27 -0.38 -2.41
CA ALA A 145 -28.84 -0.10 -1.10
C ALA A 145 -27.75 0.09 -0.06
N THR A 146 -26.76 -0.80 -0.04
CA THR A 146 -25.57 -0.70 0.83
C THR A 146 -24.76 0.54 0.50
N ALA A 147 -24.54 0.84 -0.80
CA ALA A 147 -23.80 2.02 -1.22
C ALA A 147 -24.46 3.33 -0.73
N ARG A 148 -25.79 3.46 -0.84
CA ARG A 148 -26.53 4.61 -0.28
C ARG A 148 -26.38 4.70 1.25
N LEU A 149 -26.36 3.56 1.93
CA LEU A 149 -26.18 3.53 3.37
C LEU A 149 -24.74 3.94 3.76
N GLN A 150 -23.74 3.47 3.01
CA GLN A 150 -22.35 3.93 3.14
C GLN A 150 -22.27 5.45 3.01
N ASP A 151 -22.81 6.03 1.94
CA ASP A 151 -22.79 7.48 1.71
C ASP A 151 -23.46 8.26 2.85
N ARG A 152 -24.60 7.77 3.34
CA ARG A 152 -25.35 8.42 4.42
C ARG A 152 -24.61 8.36 5.76
N LEU A 153 -23.91 7.26 6.06
CA LEU A 153 -23.29 7.01 7.36
C LEU A 153 -21.77 7.19 7.37
N ASN A 154 -21.15 7.50 6.22
CA ASN A 154 -19.69 7.63 6.13
C ASN A 154 -19.12 8.68 7.09
N TRP A 155 -19.83 9.80 7.30
CA TRP A 155 -19.40 10.82 8.25
C TRP A 155 -19.25 10.29 9.68
N LEU A 156 -20.19 9.40 10.10
CA LEU A 156 -20.14 8.75 11.41
C LEU A 156 -18.99 7.75 11.49
N ASN A 157 -18.81 6.94 10.43
CA ASN A 157 -17.68 6.02 10.34
C ASN A 157 -16.34 6.77 10.41
N ARG A 158 -16.21 7.87 9.67
CA ARG A 158 -15.01 8.74 9.73
C ARG A 158 -14.79 9.35 11.11
N LEU A 159 -15.85 9.68 11.83
CA LEU A 159 -15.77 10.20 13.19
C LEU A 159 -15.27 9.15 14.19
N VAL A 160 -15.74 7.90 14.08
CA VAL A 160 -15.48 6.82 15.06
C VAL A 160 -14.17 6.07 14.76
N VAL A 161 -13.97 5.67 13.49
CA VAL A 161 -12.85 4.80 13.10
C VAL A 161 -11.85 5.44 12.14
N CYS A 162 -12.00 6.75 11.87
CA CYS A 162 -11.09 7.53 11.03
C CYS A 162 -10.92 7.01 9.60
N CYS A 163 -11.95 6.37 9.03
CA CYS A 163 -11.88 5.75 7.72
C CYS A 163 -13.14 6.02 6.89
N ASP A 164 -12.99 6.17 5.58
CA ASP A 164 -14.06 6.28 4.60
C ASP A 164 -14.39 4.90 4.04
N CYS A 165 -15.58 4.36 4.36
CA CYS A 165 -15.99 3.03 3.90
C CYS A 165 -16.63 3.03 2.49
N ASN A 166 -16.78 4.20 1.87
CA ASN A 166 -17.48 4.38 0.58
C ASN A 166 -16.53 4.79 -0.57
N ARG A 167 -15.22 4.65 -0.43
CA ARG A 167 -14.27 4.97 -1.50
C ARG A 167 -14.29 3.91 -2.60
N PRO A 168 -14.20 4.30 -3.88
CA PRO A 168 -14.05 3.36 -4.99
C PRO A 168 -12.59 2.88 -5.09
N THR A 169 -12.10 2.25 -4.01
CA THR A 169 -10.67 1.96 -3.83
C THR A 169 -10.08 1.12 -4.97
N LEU A 170 -10.82 0.15 -5.50
CA LEU A 170 -10.37 -0.66 -6.63
C LEU A 170 -10.15 0.16 -7.90
N ASP A 171 -11.07 1.09 -8.18
CA ASP A 171 -10.94 1.98 -9.35
C ASP A 171 -9.84 3.02 -9.15
N SER A 172 -9.65 3.48 -7.91
CA SER A 172 -8.53 4.36 -7.56
C SER A 172 -7.17 3.68 -7.78
N ILE A 173 -7.03 2.39 -7.42
CA ILE A 173 -5.81 1.60 -7.68
C ILE A 173 -5.56 1.51 -9.19
N ARG A 174 -6.58 1.21 -10.00
CA ARG A 174 -6.46 1.18 -11.47
C ARG A 174 -6.10 2.54 -12.06
N ALA A 175 -6.78 3.60 -11.61
CA ALA A 175 -6.54 4.98 -12.06
C ALA A 175 -5.11 5.48 -11.73
N ALA A 176 -4.49 4.95 -10.66
CA ALA A 176 -3.09 5.23 -10.33
C ALA A 176 -2.09 4.49 -11.24
N GLY A 177 -2.55 3.68 -12.20
CA GLY A 177 -1.72 2.98 -13.17
C GLY A 177 -1.21 1.61 -12.71
N PHE A 178 -1.84 1.03 -11.69
CA PHE A 178 -1.62 -0.37 -11.33
C PHE A 178 -2.45 -1.32 -12.19
N THR A 179 -1.88 -2.46 -12.53
CA THR A 179 -2.62 -3.59 -13.12
C THR A 179 -3.06 -4.52 -11.99
N VAL A 180 -4.37 -4.60 -11.75
CA VAL A 180 -4.93 -5.53 -10.74
C VAL A 180 -4.76 -6.96 -11.23
N THR A 181 -4.01 -7.77 -10.46
CA THR A 181 -3.68 -9.16 -10.82
C THR A 181 -4.60 -10.16 -10.11
N GLN A 182 -4.99 -9.84 -8.88
CA GLN A 182 -5.94 -10.65 -8.12
C GLN A 182 -6.81 -9.72 -7.28
N VAL A 183 -8.09 -10.03 -7.21
CA VAL A 183 -9.02 -9.34 -6.32
C VAL A 183 -10.13 -10.30 -5.88
N GLU A 184 -10.38 -10.30 -4.59
CA GLU A 184 -11.47 -11.01 -3.93
C GLU A 184 -12.30 -10.00 -3.17
N HIS A 185 -13.61 -10.01 -3.37
CA HIS A 185 -14.55 -9.27 -2.53
C HIS A 185 -14.76 -10.05 -1.25
N ILE A 186 -14.46 -9.43 -0.13
CA ILE A 186 -14.59 -10.02 1.20
C ILE A 186 -15.53 -9.19 2.06
N GLU A 187 -16.01 -9.79 3.13
CA GLU A 187 -16.70 -9.08 4.20
C GLU A 187 -15.81 -9.01 5.44
N LEU A 188 -15.58 -7.80 5.95
CA LEU A 188 -14.85 -7.64 7.20
C LEU A 188 -15.68 -8.20 8.37
N PRO A 189 -15.12 -9.16 9.11
CA PRO A 189 -15.86 -9.81 10.19
C PRO A 189 -16.14 -8.83 11.32
N LYS A 190 -17.31 -9.00 11.96
CA LYS A 190 -17.79 -8.16 13.09
C LYS A 190 -18.02 -6.68 12.77
N ALA A 191 -17.75 -6.23 11.55
CA ALA A 191 -18.05 -4.86 11.13
C ALA A 191 -19.58 -4.66 10.96
N PRO A 192 -20.10 -3.42 11.14
CA PRO A 192 -21.47 -3.08 10.76
C PRO A 192 -21.73 -3.39 9.28
N PRO A 193 -22.96 -3.77 8.86
CA PRO A 193 -23.25 -4.19 7.48
C PRO A 193 -22.74 -3.24 6.40
N PHE A 194 -22.85 -1.93 6.60
CA PHE A 194 -22.38 -0.92 5.63
C PHE A 194 -20.87 -0.73 5.61
N VAL A 195 -20.13 -1.21 6.61
CA VAL A 195 -18.65 -1.14 6.70
C VAL A 195 -17.99 -2.45 6.23
N ARG A 196 -18.75 -3.56 6.17
CA ARG A 196 -18.21 -4.88 5.79
C ARG A 196 -17.60 -4.96 4.41
N PRO A 197 -18.15 -4.30 3.35
CA PRO A 197 -17.61 -4.45 2.01
C PRO A 197 -16.14 -4.06 1.96
N ALA A 198 -15.30 -5.01 1.55
CA ALA A 198 -13.87 -4.84 1.42
C ALA A 198 -13.32 -5.69 0.27
N ILE A 199 -12.10 -5.41 -0.11
CA ILE A 199 -11.34 -6.18 -1.10
C ILE A 199 -10.02 -6.67 -0.49
N LEU A 200 -9.65 -7.88 -0.86
CA LEU A 200 -8.33 -8.45 -0.65
C LEU A 200 -7.73 -8.75 -2.01
N GLY A 201 -6.50 -8.34 -2.25
CA GLY A 201 -5.93 -8.58 -3.56
C GLY A 201 -4.50 -8.10 -3.75
N SER A 202 -4.08 -8.19 -5.00
CA SER A 202 -2.78 -7.70 -5.46
C SER A 202 -2.90 -6.96 -6.77
N ALA A 203 -2.01 -5.98 -6.95
CA ALA A 203 -1.85 -5.25 -8.19
C ALA A 203 -0.36 -5.05 -8.47
N THR A 204 0.03 -4.91 -9.73
CA THR A 204 1.42 -4.74 -10.15
C THR A 204 1.65 -3.37 -10.79
N VAL A 205 2.83 -2.83 -10.57
CA VAL A 205 3.36 -1.76 -11.43
C VAL A 205 3.71 -2.40 -12.77
N PRO A 206 3.21 -1.89 -13.92
CA PRO A 206 3.61 -2.41 -15.21
C PRO A 206 5.14 -2.46 -15.35
N ALA A 207 5.67 -3.56 -15.88
CA ALA A 207 7.08 -3.63 -16.22
C ALA A 207 7.42 -2.50 -17.21
N ALA A 208 8.60 -1.87 -17.05
CA ALA A 208 9.07 -0.94 -18.06
C ALA A 208 9.11 -1.66 -19.42
N ALA A 209 8.55 -1.04 -20.46
CA ALA A 209 8.72 -1.55 -21.80
C ALA A 209 10.21 -1.77 -22.08
N PRO A 210 10.64 -2.87 -22.70
CA PRO A 210 12.02 -3.05 -23.08
C PRO A 210 12.45 -1.81 -23.88
N ARG A 211 13.52 -1.14 -23.46
CA ARG A 211 14.09 -0.06 -24.24
C ARG A 211 14.41 -0.63 -25.62
N ALA A 212 13.82 -0.05 -26.64
CA ALA A 212 14.23 -0.34 -28.01
C ALA A 212 15.77 -0.23 -28.10
N PRO A 213 16.44 -1.14 -28.79
CA PRO A 213 17.88 -1.02 -29.02
C PRO A 213 18.16 0.39 -29.55
N GLN A 214 19.03 1.12 -28.90
CA GLN A 214 19.52 2.38 -29.41
C GLN A 214 20.46 1.99 -30.58
N ASP A 215 19.88 1.79 -31.78
CA ASP A 215 20.62 1.75 -33.03
C ASP A 215 21.18 3.15 -33.30
N GLY A 216 22.29 3.44 -32.67
CA GLY A 216 23.03 4.67 -32.75
C GLY A 216 24.50 4.42 -33.01
N ALA A 217 24.82 3.44 -33.88
CA ALA A 217 26.11 3.48 -34.55
C ALA A 217 26.03 4.57 -35.65
N ARG A 218 26.49 5.78 -35.32
CA ARG A 218 26.81 6.77 -36.34
C ARG A 218 27.72 6.11 -37.34
N PRO A 219 27.43 6.17 -38.66
CA PRO A 219 28.40 5.75 -39.67
C PRO A 219 29.65 6.62 -39.50
N THR A 220 30.77 6.00 -39.26
CA THR A 220 32.09 6.66 -39.29
C THR A 220 32.26 7.23 -40.69
N ALA A 221 32.38 8.55 -40.78
CA ALA A 221 32.69 9.25 -42.03
C ALA A 221 34.01 8.70 -42.57
N ALA A 222 34.00 8.28 -43.84
CA ALA A 222 35.20 7.86 -44.55
C ALA A 222 36.24 9.01 -44.59
N PRO A 223 37.55 8.71 -44.45
CA PRO A 223 38.58 9.71 -44.51
C PRO A 223 38.66 10.32 -45.93
N PRO A 224 39.00 11.61 -46.07
CA PRO A 224 39.12 12.27 -47.36
C PRO A 224 40.25 11.68 -48.21
N PRO A 225 40.12 11.66 -49.54
CA PRO A 225 41.15 11.12 -50.43
C PRO A 225 42.46 11.94 -50.37
N ALA A 226 43.57 11.23 -50.35
CA ALA A 226 44.93 11.83 -50.35
C ALA A 226 45.12 12.73 -51.54
N ALA A 227 45.70 13.94 -51.34
CA ALA A 227 46.08 14.88 -52.36
C ALA A 227 47.22 14.26 -53.26
N ARG A 228 47.03 14.33 -54.56
CA ARG A 228 48.04 13.95 -55.58
C ARG A 228 49.16 14.99 -55.54
N PRO A 229 50.46 14.56 -55.65
CA PRO A 229 51.54 15.51 -55.80
C PRO A 229 51.52 16.12 -57.22
N ALA A 230 51.74 17.43 -57.27
CA ALA A 230 51.99 18.16 -58.50
C ALA A 230 53.37 17.83 -59.03
N GLY A 231 53.41 17.41 -60.33
CA GLY A 231 54.61 17.36 -61.11
C GLY A 231 54.73 18.61 -61.97
#